data_bc990e5818335baecefe87d3b6684245
#
_entry.id   bc990e5818335baecefe87d3b6684245
#
_cell.length_a   1.000
_cell.length_b   1.000
_cell.length_c   1.000
_cell.angle_alpha   90.00
_cell.angle_beta   90.00
_cell.angle_gamma   90.00
#
_symmetry.space_group_name_H-M   'P 1'
#
loop_
_entity.id
_entity.type
_entity.pdbx_description
1 polymer ?
#
loop_
_entity_poly.entity_id
_entity_poly.type
_entity_poly.pdbx_seq_one_letter_code
_entity_poly.pdbx_strand_id
1 'polypeptide(L)'
;IGGWAQLGSTELTGRNTAIHHFVNATGIKYAALGTNKVLYVYSGGIFYDVHPIRLTATLTSAFTTTNGSPTVTITFASDHGLNIGDVILCDNFSTITNSNFAAGDFNDIKFEVKTIPTDTTCTITMPSNESGSGATTSGGIRIQAYFRVGPAVEVAATGWSLGQWGGTQSGQFVSTLAGDINASVTSLVLASATSFASSGTVIIDSELITYSSKSGNTLSGLTRGASGTTAAIHSSGAQVIDASTYAGFGAASSGDIVTAPGMWSLDNFGNKLIATIFSGETFTWSSDATDATATRAVLASGTPTASRDMLVSTPDRHLVFFGTETTIGTKSSQDQMFIRFSSQEDITDYTPTATNSAGTQRLADGSRIMGALRGRNAIYVWTDTALFLMRFVGAPFTFAFEQVGTNCGLIGKNAAVEVDGTVYWMSENGFFKYGGQLESLPCLVEDFVFDDINLTPKQHINAGLNNLFGEINWFYVSSGANTVNRVVTYNYFDSTPQRPIWTTGTLDRTAW
;
A
#
# COMPACT_ATOMS: atom_id res chain seq x y z
N ILE A 1 4.74 36.46 1.26
CA ILE A 1 4.21 35.11 1.20
C ILE A 1 5.22 34.23 1.92
N GLY A 2 4.86 33.70 3.08
CA GLY A 2 5.73 32.82 3.85
C GLY A 2 5.97 31.50 3.09
N GLY A 3 7.21 31.03 3.07
CA GLY A 3 7.56 29.71 2.57
C GLY A 3 7.30 28.62 3.63
N TRP A 4 7.38 27.37 3.22
CA TRP A 4 7.36 26.21 4.11
C TRP A 4 8.74 26.04 4.77
N ALA A 5 8.76 25.75 6.05
CA ALA A 5 9.98 25.38 6.75
C ALA A 5 9.98 23.87 7.03
N GLN A 6 11.14 23.25 6.89
CA GLN A 6 11.30 21.84 7.24
C GLN A 6 11.20 21.66 8.75
N LEU A 7 10.42 20.70 9.20
CA LEU A 7 10.29 20.33 10.60
C LEU A 7 11.41 19.33 10.98
N GLY A 8 12.53 19.87 11.45
CA GLY A 8 13.71 19.08 11.81
C GLY A 8 14.53 18.62 10.62
N SER A 9 15.63 17.92 10.88
CA SER A 9 16.57 17.39 9.88
C SER A 9 16.45 15.88 9.67
N THR A 10 15.56 15.21 10.42
CA THR A 10 15.41 13.73 10.32
C THR A 10 14.59 13.37 9.10
N GLU A 11 15.18 12.59 8.21
CA GLU A 11 14.49 11.98 7.08
C GLU A 11 13.73 10.74 7.56
N LEU A 12 12.43 10.66 7.27
CA LEU A 12 11.60 9.53 7.62
C LEU A 12 11.75 8.41 6.57
N THR A 13 11.74 7.16 7.03
CA THR A 13 11.78 6.01 6.12
C THR A 13 10.43 5.85 5.39
N GLY A 14 10.45 5.99 4.08
CA GLY A 14 9.27 5.90 3.22
C GLY A 14 8.55 7.24 2.99
N ARG A 15 7.53 7.21 2.13
CA ARG A 15 6.71 8.37 1.78
C ARG A 15 5.56 8.49 2.79
N ASN A 16 5.36 9.67 3.36
CA ASN A 16 4.22 9.92 4.22
C ASN A 16 2.90 9.87 3.45
N THR A 17 1.91 9.14 3.96
CA THR A 17 0.61 8.93 3.31
C THR A 17 -0.57 9.29 4.22
N ALA A 18 -0.33 9.49 5.50
CA ALA A 18 -1.34 9.90 6.47
C ALA A 18 -0.72 10.68 7.63
N ILE A 19 -1.43 11.68 8.11
CA ILE A 19 -1.10 12.46 9.31
C ILE A 19 -2.35 12.54 10.18
N HIS A 20 -2.20 12.33 11.49
CA HIS A 20 -3.27 12.52 12.45
C HIS A 20 -2.75 13.16 13.74
N HIS A 21 -3.40 14.23 14.17
CA HIS A 21 -3.03 14.95 15.39
C HIS A 21 -4.01 14.64 16.50
N PHE A 22 -3.51 14.33 17.68
CA PHE A 22 -4.35 14.16 18.86
C PHE A 22 -3.65 14.61 20.13
N VAL A 23 -4.44 14.79 21.19
CA VAL A 23 -3.98 15.15 22.52
C VAL A 23 -4.45 14.07 23.48
N ASN A 24 -3.57 13.54 24.30
CA ASN A 24 -3.97 12.57 25.31
C ASN A 24 -4.63 13.23 26.55
N ALA A 25 -5.17 12.43 27.45
CA ALA A 25 -5.84 12.92 28.65
C ALA A 25 -4.92 13.74 29.60
N THR A 26 -3.60 13.57 29.49
CA THR A 26 -2.62 14.36 30.27
C THR A 26 -2.19 15.65 29.57
N GLY A 27 -2.76 15.97 28.41
CA GLY A 27 -2.47 17.19 27.66
C GLY A 27 -1.24 17.12 26.76
N ILE A 28 -0.62 15.96 26.60
CA ILE A 28 0.52 15.78 25.69
C ILE A 28 0.01 15.71 24.26
N LYS A 29 0.64 16.49 23.38
CA LYS A 29 0.30 16.55 21.94
C LYS A 29 1.13 15.57 21.16
N TYR A 30 0.45 14.81 20.32
CA TYR A 30 1.04 13.83 19.41
C TYR A 30 0.61 14.12 17.97
N ALA A 31 1.49 13.81 17.03
CA ALA A 31 1.16 13.69 15.62
C ALA A 31 1.60 12.30 15.15
N ALA A 32 0.64 11.47 14.76
CA ALA A 32 0.92 10.21 14.12
C ALA A 32 1.19 10.44 12.63
N LEU A 33 2.24 9.82 12.08
CA LEU A 33 2.62 9.90 10.68
C LEU A 33 2.79 8.49 10.13
N GLY A 34 1.95 8.14 9.17
CA GLY A 34 2.02 6.86 8.48
C GLY A 34 2.74 7.00 7.15
N THR A 35 3.90 6.34 6.99
CA THR A 35 4.55 6.24 5.68
C THR A 35 4.18 4.90 5.03
N ASN A 36 4.46 4.74 3.74
CA ASN A 36 4.28 3.46 3.07
C ASN A 36 5.20 2.35 3.60
N LYS A 37 6.07 2.65 4.58
CA LYS A 37 7.01 1.71 5.19
C LYS A 37 6.94 1.65 6.71
N VAL A 38 6.77 2.79 7.38
CA VAL A 38 6.91 2.92 8.84
C VAL A 38 5.81 3.81 9.42
N LEU A 39 5.32 3.46 10.60
CA LEU A 39 4.45 4.30 11.42
C LEU A 39 5.30 5.02 12.47
N TYR A 40 5.19 6.35 12.50
CA TYR A 40 5.87 7.21 13.46
C TYR A 40 4.87 7.95 14.34
N VAL A 41 5.32 8.33 15.52
CA VAL A 41 4.66 9.30 16.38
C VAL A 41 5.64 10.43 16.66
N TYR A 42 5.24 11.66 16.37
CA TYR A 42 6.00 12.86 16.69
C TYR A 42 5.50 13.46 17.99
N SER A 43 6.39 13.72 18.93
CA SER A 43 6.11 14.41 20.18
C SER A 43 7.37 15.07 20.73
N GLY A 44 7.25 16.25 21.33
CA GLY A 44 8.37 16.94 21.94
C GLY A 44 9.54 17.27 21.00
N GLY A 45 9.32 17.38 19.70
CA GLY A 45 10.37 17.68 18.73
C GLY A 45 11.05 16.45 18.11
N ILE A 46 10.65 15.22 18.49
CA ILE A 46 11.29 13.96 18.10
C ILE A 46 10.28 13.05 17.41
N PHE A 47 10.74 12.35 16.37
CA PHE A 47 10.00 11.25 15.72
C PHE A 47 10.37 9.93 16.35
N TYR A 48 9.38 9.23 16.88
CA TYR A 48 9.51 7.90 17.47
C TYR A 48 8.97 6.86 16.51
N ASP A 49 9.75 5.82 16.26
CA ASP A 49 9.33 4.67 15.46
C ASP A 49 8.47 3.74 16.32
N VAL A 50 7.17 3.79 16.11
CA VAL A 50 6.19 2.95 16.80
C VAL A 50 5.64 1.84 15.90
N HIS A 51 6.26 1.60 14.75
CA HIS A 51 5.78 0.61 13.80
C HIS A 51 5.71 -0.79 14.40
N PRO A 52 4.63 -1.57 14.18
CA PRO A 52 4.49 -2.91 14.72
C PRO A 52 5.48 -3.89 14.08
N ILE A 53 5.97 -4.83 14.89
CA ILE A 53 6.90 -5.87 14.46
C ILE A 53 6.12 -7.16 14.17
N ARG A 54 6.31 -7.70 12.96
CA ARG A 54 5.68 -8.96 12.52
C ARG A 54 6.48 -10.20 12.95
N LEU A 55 7.81 -10.12 12.86
CA LEU A 55 8.72 -11.21 13.15
C LEU A 55 9.93 -10.69 13.92
N THR A 56 10.36 -11.44 14.94
CA THR A 56 11.67 -11.23 15.56
C THR A 56 12.47 -12.52 15.47
N ALA A 57 13.64 -12.47 14.89
CA ALA A 57 14.57 -13.58 14.80
C ALA A 57 15.90 -13.22 15.47
N THR A 58 16.47 -14.17 16.22
CA THR A 58 17.83 -14.06 16.76
C THR A 58 18.72 -14.99 15.96
N LEU A 59 19.74 -14.43 15.31
CA LEU A 59 20.60 -15.12 14.37
C LEU A 59 22.04 -15.18 14.90
N THR A 60 22.76 -16.22 14.53
CA THR A 60 24.18 -16.39 14.84
C THR A 60 24.95 -16.69 13.57
N SER A 61 26.04 -15.96 13.33
CA SER A 61 26.89 -16.10 12.13
C SER A 61 26.11 -16.04 10.81
N ALA A 62 25.11 -15.17 10.77
CA ALA A 62 24.10 -15.17 9.70
C ALA A 62 24.39 -14.20 8.56
N PHE A 63 25.39 -13.32 8.71
CA PHE A 63 25.70 -12.28 7.72
C PHE A 63 26.91 -12.67 6.92
N THR A 64 26.78 -12.60 5.60
CA THR A 64 27.92 -12.82 4.69
C THR A 64 28.05 -11.64 3.73
N THR A 65 29.31 -11.25 3.47
CA THR A 65 29.68 -10.16 2.60
C THR A 65 30.60 -10.66 1.48
N THR A 66 30.69 -9.89 0.40
CA THR A 66 31.58 -10.18 -0.73
C THR A 66 32.43 -8.96 -1.01
N ASN A 67 33.74 -9.15 -1.11
CA ASN A 67 34.69 -8.06 -1.44
C ASN A 67 34.27 -7.33 -2.72
N GLY A 68 34.28 -6.02 -2.69
CA GLY A 68 33.88 -5.17 -3.79
C GLY A 68 32.37 -5.00 -3.99
N SER A 69 31.54 -5.65 -3.16
CA SER A 69 30.08 -5.58 -3.25
C SER A 69 29.45 -4.83 -2.06
N PRO A 70 28.43 -4.00 -2.27
CA PRO A 70 27.64 -3.42 -1.18
C PRO A 70 26.57 -4.38 -0.64
N THR A 71 26.41 -5.57 -1.25
CA THR A 71 25.38 -6.53 -0.91
C THR A 71 25.78 -7.37 0.28
N VAL A 72 24.93 -7.41 1.29
CA VAL A 72 25.04 -8.30 2.45
C VAL A 72 23.93 -9.33 2.39
N THR A 73 24.28 -10.61 2.50
CA THR A 73 23.32 -11.71 2.57
C THR A 73 23.07 -12.07 4.02
N ILE A 74 21.80 -12.18 4.38
CA ILE A 74 21.32 -12.58 5.71
C ILE A 74 20.74 -13.99 5.59
N THR A 75 21.20 -14.92 6.44
CA THR A 75 20.73 -16.32 6.45
C THR A 75 19.94 -16.58 7.73
N PHE A 76 18.72 -17.04 7.57
CA PHE A 76 17.82 -17.42 8.67
C PHE A 76 17.88 -18.94 8.91
N ALA A 77 17.59 -19.36 10.11
CA ALA A 77 17.55 -20.79 10.48
C ALA A 77 16.34 -21.56 9.87
N SER A 78 15.29 -20.84 9.48
CA SER A 78 14.07 -21.36 8.88
C SER A 78 13.49 -20.34 7.90
N ASP A 79 12.42 -20.69 7.22
CA ASP A 79 11.67 -19.79 6.36
C ASP A 79 11.34 -18.48 7.11
N HIS A 80 11.78 -17.36 6.53
CA HIS A 80 11.64 -16.03 7.12
C HIS A 80 10.33 -15.32 6.71
N GLY A 81 9.64 -15.78 5.67
CA GLY A 81 8.41 -15.18 5.14
C GLY A 81 8.55 -13.70 4.78
N LEU A 82 9.76 -13.22 4.50
CA LEU A 82 10.01 -11.85 4.01
C LEU A 82 9.71 -11.78 2.53
N ASN A 83 9.45 -10.56 2.06
CA ASN A 83 9.31 -10.26 0.65
C ASN A 83 10.23 -9.11 0.26
N ILE A 84 10.53 -8.98 -1.04
CA ILE A 84 11.28 -7.85 -1.56
C ILE A 84 10.55 -6.54 -1.21
N GLY A 85 11.29 -5.57 -0.70
CA GLY A 85 10.76 -4.28 -0.23
C GLY A 85 10.30 -4.26 1.22
N ASP A 86 10.29 -5.40 1.94
CA ASP A 86 10.04 -5.40 3.39
C ASP A 86 11.13 -4.64 4.12
N VAL A 87 10.75 -3.99 5.22
CA VAL A 87 11.70 -3.29 6.10
C VAL A 87 12.07 -4.20 7.24
N ILE A 88 13.36 -4.33 7.49
CA ILE A 88 13.93 -5.00 8.66
C ILE A 88 14.77 -4.03 9.47
N LEU A 89 14.67 -4.13 10.78
CA LEU A 89 15.53 -3.46 11.74
C LEU A 89 16.55 -4.47 12.27
N CYS A 90 17.81 -4.12 12.18
CA CYS A 90 18.90 -4.94 12.70
C CYS A 90 19.42 -4.34 14.00
N ASP A 91 19.70 -5.16 14.98
CA ASP A 91 20.39 -4.72 16.19
C ASP A 91 21.17 -5.85 16.88
N ASN A 92 21.86 -5.49 17.95
CA ASN A 92 22.68 -6.39 18.76
C ASN A 92 23.88 -7.00 18.00
N PHE A 93 24.39 -6.29 17.00
CA PHE A 93 25.69 -6.61 16.41
C PHE A 93 26.80 -6.27 17.39
N SER A 94 27.74 -7.18 17.59
CA SER A 94 28.94 -6.94 18.40
C SER A 94 30.20 -6.77 17.58
N THR A 95 30.43 -7.66 16.65
CA THR A 95 31.63 -7.69 15.80
C THR A 95 31.35 -8.28 14.44
N ILE A 96 31.94 -7.71 13.40
CA ILE A 96 31.96 -8.25 12.05
C ILE A 96 33.43 -8.52 11.69
N THR A 97 33.78 -9.78 11.46
CA THR A 97 35.14 -10.17 11.15
C THR A 97 35.42 -10.03 9.66
N ASN A 98 36.66 -9.62 9.31
CA ASN A 98 37.10 -9.43 7.92
C ASN A 98 36.18 -8.49 7.08
N SER A 99 35.63 -7.48 7.71
CA SER A 99 34.73 -6.51 7.09
C SER A 99 35.18 -5.09 7.41
N ASN A 100 34.91 -4.14 6.51
CA ASN A 100 35.02 -2.72 6.79
C ASN A 100 33.74 -2.15 7.41
N PHE A 101 32.65 -2.95 7.48
CA PHE A 101 31.45 -2.55 8.16
C PHE A 101 31.61 -2.73 9.67
N ALA A 102 31.24 -1.70 10.41
CA ALA A 102 31.22 -1.72 11.86
C ALA A 102 29.84 -2.17 12.39
N ALA A 103 29.77 -2.56 13.65
CA ALA A 103 28.52 -2.89 14.29
C ALA A 103 27.49 -1.74 14.24
N GLY A 104 27.97 -0.49 14.31
CA GLY A 104 27.12 0.71 14.19
C GLY A 104 26.49 0.93 12.83
N ASP A 105 27.01 0.29 11.78
CA ASP A 105 26.42 0.35 10.43
C ASP A 105 25.14 -0.52 10.31
N PHE A 106 24.88 -1.37 11.32
CA PHE A 106 23.71 -2.25 11.37
C PHE A 106 22.80 -1.97 12.57
N ASN A 107 23.36 -1.63 13.73
CA ASN A 107 22.60 -1.47 14.96
C ASN A 107 21.64 -0.29 14.86
N ASP A 108 20.35 -0.55 15.10
CA ASP A 108 19.24 0.41 15.00
C ASP A 108 19.03 1.01 13.60
N ILE A 109 19.61 0.35 12.57
CA ILE A 109 19.45 0.76 11.18
C ILE A 109 18.36 -0.07 10.51
N LYS A 110 17.49 0.64 9.77
CA LYS A 110 16.44 0.03 8.96
C LYS A 110 16.97 -0.26 7.56
N PHE A 111 16.81 -1.50 7.12
CA PHE A 111 17.17 -1.93 5.78
C PHE A 111 15.95 -2.41 5.02
N GLU A 112 15.96 -2.18 3.72
CA GLU A 112 14.98 -2.75 2.80
C GLU A 112 15.52 -4.05 2.23
N VAL A 113 14.73 -5.12 2.26
CA VAL A 113 15.03 -6.40 1.62
C VAL A 113 15.09 -6.20 0.10
N LYS A 114 16.23 -6.46 -0.50
CA LYS A 114 16.47 -6.23 -1.95
C LYS A 114 16.19 -7.45 -2.80
N THR A 115 16.63 -8.61 -2.36
CA THR A 115 16.36 -9.89 -3.05
C THR A 115 16.10 -10.99 -2.02
N ILE A 116 15.46 -12.05 -2.46
CA ILE A 116 15.17 -13.26 -1.70
C ILE A 116 15.69 -14.44 -2.53
N PRO A 117 16.99 -14.81 -2.40
CA PRO A 117 17.54 -15.92 -3.14
C PRO A 117 16.92 -17.27 -2.80
N THR A 118 16.52 -17.46 -1.53
CA THR A 118 15.83 -18.65 -1.02
C THR A 118 14.88 -18.27 0.10
N ASP A 119 14.00 -19.17 0.51
CA ASP A 119 13.07 -18.95 1.64
C ASP A 119 13.78 -18.70 2.98
N THR A 120 15.06 -19.05 3.07
CA THR A 120 15.91 -18.83 4.26
C THR A 120 16.96 -17.74 4.09
N THR A 121 17.05 -17.09 2.94
CA THR A 121 18.05 -16.04 2.70
C THR A 121 17.46 -14.80 2.07
N CYS A 122 17.83 -13.65 2.57
CA CYS A 122 17.53 -12.37 1.95
C CYS A 122 18.80 -11.51 1.81
N THR A 123 18.74 -10.46 0.99
CA THR A 123 19.84 -9.51 0.84
C THR A 123 19.40 -8.10 1.20
N ILE A 124 20.36 -7.34 1.72
CA ILE A 124 20.28 -5.89 1.92
C ILE A 124 21.44 -5.21 1.19
N THR A 125 21.33 -3.90 1.01
CA THR A 125 22.39 -3.12 0.36
C THR A 125 22.93 -2.10 1.35
N MET A 126 24.25 -2.09 1.50
CA MET A 126 24.97 -1.13 2.32
C MET A 126 25.31 0.14 1.50
N PRO A 127 25.57 1.28 2.17
CA PRO A 127 25.93 2.54 1.49
C PRO A 127 27.27 2.48 0.74
N SER A 128 28.15 1.59 1.12
CA SER A 128 29.49 1.43 0.55
C SER A 128 29.81 -0.02 0.20
N ASN A 129 30.81 -0.24 -0.62
CA ASN A 129 31.28 -1.58 -0.93
C ASN A 129 32.09 -2.17 0.24
N GLU A 130 31.99 -3.49 0.40
CA GLU A 130 32.79 -4.25 1.32
C GLU A 130 34.25 -4.35 0.84
N SER A 131 35.20 -4.27 1.75
CA SER A 131 36.63 -4.43 1.46
C SER A 131 37.19 -5.82 1.80
N GLY A 132 36.40 -6.65 2.51
CA GLY A 132 36.75 -8.03 2.83
C GLY A 132 35.80 -9.03 2.19
N SER A 133 36.26 -10.23 1.89
CA SER A 133 35.41 -11.28 1.32
C SER A 133 35.09 -12.37 2.32
N GLY A 134 33.86 -12.88 2.27
CA GLY A 134 33.37 -13.95 3.12
C GLY A 134 33.29 -13.58 4.60
N ALA A 135 33.18 -12.29 4.91
CA ALA A 135 33.06 -11.83 6.28
C ALA A 135 31.75 -12.35 6.88
N THR A 136 31.83 -12.82 8.11
CA THR A 136 30.67 -13.32 8.88
C THR A 136 30.64 -12.64 10.23
N THR A 137 29.44 -12.48 10.78
CA THR A 137 29.27 -11.99 12.14
C THR A 137 29.09 -13.16 13.09
N SER A 138 29.53 -12.98 14.34
CA SER A 138 29.23 -13.89 15.45
C SER A 138 28.41 -13.17 16.50
N GLY A 139 27.56 -13.90 17.23
CA GLY A 139 26.74 -13.36 18.31
C GLY A 139 25.23 -13.46 17.99
N GLY A 140 24.41 -13.13 18.97
CA GLY A 140 22.95 -13.18 18.84
C GLY A 140 22.40 -11.90 18.20
N ILE A 141 22.53 -11.78 16.90
CA ILE A 141 22.03 -10.64 16.12
C ILE A 141 20.51 -10.73 16.10
N ARG A 142 19.84 -9.63 16.45
CA ARG A 142 18.38 -9.55 16.39
C ARG A 142 17.95 -8.87 15.10
N ILE A 143 17.07 -9.54 14.36
CA ILE A 143 16.38 -9.02 13.19
C ILE A 143 14.91 -8.89 13.52
N GLN A 144 14.36 -7.69 13.33
CA GLN A 144 12.96 -7.42 13.52
C GLN A 144 12.34 -7.00 12.18
N ALA A 145 11.47 -7.84 11.63
CA ALA A 145 10.75 -7.53 10.40
C ALA A 145 9.47 -6.74 10.72
N TYR A 146 9.26 -5.66 10.04
CA TYR A 146 8.10 -4.80 10.17
C TYR A 146 6.88 -5.42 9.49
N PHE A 147 5.67 -5.08 9.95
CA PHE A 147 4.47 -5.35 9.18
C PHE A 147 4.55 -4.59 7.85
N ARG A 148 4.18 -5.26 6.77
CA ARG A 148 4.20 -4.65 5.44
C ARG A 148 3.04 -3.67 5.32
N VAL A 149 3.32 -2.41 4.97
CA VAL A 149 2.29 -1.42 4.67
C VAL A 149 1.86 -1.53 3.21
N GLY A 150 2.80 -1.57 2.29
CA GLY A 150 2.54 -1.71 0.86
C GLY A 150 3.57 -0.97 -0.01
N PRO A 151 3.46 -1.08 -1.32
CA PRO A 151 4.35 -0.39 -2.26
C PRO A 151 4.11 1.12 -2.22
N ALA A 152 5.11 1.89 -2.68
CA ALA A 152 4.99 3.34 -2.80
C ALA A 152 3.99 3.77 -3.89
N VAL A 153 3.77 2.92 -4.88
CA VAL A 153 2.84 3.11 -6.00
C VAL A 153 2.05 1.82 -6.17
N GLU A 154 0.83 1.94 -6.65
CA GLU A 154 0.00 0.80 -6.99
C GLU A 154 0.70 -0.11 -8.01
N VAL A 155 0.80 -1.39 -7.70
CA VAL A 155 1.44 -2.38 -8.59
C VAL A 155 0.35 -3.18 -9.27
N ALA A 156 0.23 -3.03 -10.59
CA ALA A 156 -0.69 -3.82 -11.38
C ALA A 156 -0.22 -5.28 -11.44
N ALA A 157 -1.09 -6.21 -11.06
CA ALA A 157 -0.88 -7.64 -11.29
C ALA A 157 -1.09 -7.99 -12.77
N THR A 158 -0.65 -9.18 -13.16
CA THR A 158 -0.96 -9.75 -14.48
C THR A 158 -2.26 -10.57 -14.41
N GLY A 159 -3.18 -10.35 -15.33
CA GLY A 159 -4.45 -11.04 -15.37
C GLY A 159 -5.41 -10.48 -16.43
N TRP A 160 -6.61 -11.02 -16.50
CA TRP A 160 -7.68 -10.51 -17.36
C TRP A 160 -7.96 -9.03 -17.03
N SER A 161 -8.02 -8.20 -18.06
CA SER A 161 -8.18 -6.74 -17.97
C SER A 161 -7.01 -5.97 -17.38
N LEU A 162 -5.88 -6.60 -17.04
CA LEU A 162 -4.75 -5.96 -16.37
C LEU A 162 -3.47 -5.91 -17.23
N GLY A 163 -3.56 -6.25 -18.51
CA GLY A 163 -2.41 -6.23 -19.43
C GLY A 163 -2.83 -6.43 -20.88
N GLN A 164 -1.85 -6.52 -21.76
CA GLN A 164 -2.12 -6.77 -23.17
C GLN A 164 -2.72 -8.17 -23.37
N TRP A 165 -3.80 -8.22 -24.10
CA TRP A 165 -4.49 -9.46 -24.40
C TRP A 165 -3.66 -10.35 -25.32
N GLY A 166 -3.33 -11.58 -24.90
CA GLY A 166 -2.49 -12.53 -25.66
C GLY A 166 -1.07 -12.03 -25.90
N GLY A 167 -0.66 -10.96 -25.19
CA GLY A 167 0.53 -10.24 -25.50
C GLY A 167 1.75 -10.63 -24.73
N THR A 168 2.87 -10.47 -25.37
CA THR A 168 4.16 -10.31 -24.73
C THR A 168 4.14 -9.02 -23.91
N GLN A 169 4.31 -9.13 -22.59
CA GLN A 169 4.61 -7.96 -21.79
C GLN A 169 5.91 -7.33 -22.25
N SER A 170 6.01 -6.01 -22.22
CA SER A 170 7.28 -5.32 -22.34
C SER A 170 8.24 -5.84 -21.25
N GLY A 171 9.25 -6.60 -21.65
CA GLY A 171 10.18 -7.27 -20.75
C GLY A 171 10.12 -8.80 -20.75
N GLN A 172 9.22 -9.42 -21.50
CA GLN A 172 9.30 -10.87 -21.71
C GLN A 172 10.57 -11.23 -22.46
N PHE A 173 11.23 -12.29 -21.97
CA PHE A 173 12.44 -12.79 -22.60
C PHE A 173 12.08 -13.55 -23.87
N VAL A 174 12.75 -13.19 -24.94
CA VAL A 174 12.56 -13.78 -26.27
C VAL A 174 13.90 -14.31 -26.76
N SER A 175 13.88 -15.50 -27.34
CA SER A 175 15.01 -16.14 -28.00
C SER A 175 14.54 -16.82 -29.28
N THR A 176 15.40 -17.58 -29.93
CA THR A 176 15.07 -18.43 -31.06
C THR A 176 15.61 -19.84 -30.86
N LEU A 177 14.98 -20.84 -31.48
CA LEU A 177 15.54 -22.19 -31.52
C LEU A 177 16.85 -22.22 -32.28
N ALA A 178 17.86 -22.86 -31.70
CA ALA A 178 19.17 -23.04 -32.33
C ALA A 178 19.21 -24.18 -33.35
N GLY A 179 18.21 -25.05 -33.34
CA GLY A 179 18.04 -26.20 -34.26
C GLY A 179 16.62 -26.71 -34.35
N ASP A 180 16.32 -27.51 -35.36
CA ASP A 180 15.01 -28.13 -35.50
C ASP A 180 14.70 -29.07 -34.33
N ILE A 181 13.46 -29.07 -33.89
CA ILE A 181 12.97 -30.01 -32.87
C ILE A 181 11.74 -30.74 -33.37
N ASN A 182 11.63 -32.06 -33.06
CA ASN A 182 10.43 -32.85 -33.32
C ASN A 182 9.48 -32.78 -32.12
N ALA A 183 8.30 -33.35 -32.26
CA ALA A 183 7.23 -33.35 -31.26
C ALA A 183 7.57 -34.14 -29.97
N SER A 184 8.65 -34.93 -29.94
CA SER A 184 8.96 -35.85 -28.84
C SER A 184 10.30 -35.55 -28.12
N VAL A 185 11.00 -34.47 -28.47
CA VAL A 185 12.27 -34.12 -27.80
C VAL A 185 12.03 -33.82 -26.35
N THR A 186 13.01 -34.16 -25.50
CA THR A 186 13.01 -33.91 -24.05
C THR A 186 13.94 -32.76 -23.67
N SER A 187 14.64 -32.18 -24.63
CA SER A 187 15.44 -30.96 -24.47
C SER A 187 15.44 -30.15 -25.75
N LEU A 188 15.63 -28.84 -25.62
CA LEU A 188 15.77 -27.91 -26.74
C LEU A 188 16.91 -26.92 -26.46
N VAL A 189 17.54 -26.42 -27.52
CA VAL A 189 18.64 -25.47 -27.43
C VAL A 189 18.18 -24.13 -27.99
N LEU A 190 18.38 -23.05 -27.21
CA LEU A 190 18.11 -21.69 -27.63
C LEU A 190 19.37 -20.99 -28.16
N ALA A 191 19.19 -20.01 -29.01
CA ALA A 191 20.30 -19.11 -29.40
C ALA A 191 20.89 -18.38 -28.19
N SER A 192 20.05 -18.02 -27.23
CA SER A 192 20.43 -17.51 -25.91
C SER A 192 19.36 -17.83 -24.88
N ALA A 193 19.73 -18.43 -23.76
CA ALA A 193 18.84 -18.70 -22.64
C ALA A 193 19.22 -17.87 -21.39
N THR A 194 20.08 -16.86 -21.52
CA THR A 194 20.64 -16.11 -20.38
C THR A 194 19.54 -15.51 -19.49
N SER A 195 18.48 -15.01 -20.09
CA SER A 195 17.38 -14.35 -19.39
C SER A 195 16.25 -15.28 -18.93
N PHE A 196 16.29 -16.56 -19.32
CA PHE A 196 15.28 -17.53 -18.91
C PHE A 196 15.59 -18.09 -17.52
N ALA A 197 14.57 -18.33 -16.72
CA ALA A 197 14.69 -18.92 -15.38
C ALA A 197 15.27 -20.36 -15.44
N SER A 198 15.63 -20.92 -14.27
CA SER A 198 16.13 -22.32 -14.19
C SER A 198 15.07 -23.36 -14.53
N SER A 199 13.79 -23.03 -14.40
CA SER A 199 12.63 -23.81 -14.82
C SER A 199 11.50 -22.85 -15.20
N GLY A 200 10.54 -23.29 -16.00
CA GLY A 200 9.45 -22.42 -16.43
C GLY A 200 8.64 -22.99 -17.61
N THR A 201 7.97 -22.09 -18.33
CA THR A 201 7.19 -22.41 -19.52
C THR A 201 7.62 -21.50 -20.66
N VAL A 202 7.73 -22.07 -21.86
CA VAL A 202 7.97 -21.32 -23.11
C VAL A 202 6.83 -21.58 -24.08
N ILE A 203 6.58 -20.60 -24.95
CA ILE A 203 5.71 -20.78 -26.11
C ILE A 203 6.55 -20.74 -27.38
N ILE A 204 6.32 -21.69 -28.27
CA ILE A 204 6.89 -21.76 -29.61
C ILE A 204 5.72 -21.92 -30.58
N ASP A 205 5.53 -20.94 -31.47
CA ASP A 205 4.34 -20.86 -32.32
C ASP A 205 3.03 -20.91 -31.49
N SER A 206 2.31 -22.06 -31.51
CA SER A 206 1.11 -22.30 -30.73
C SER A 206 1.28 -23.35 -29.65
N GLU A 207 2.47 -23.90 -29.46
CA GLU A 207 2.75 -24.91 -28.44
C GLU A 207 3.30 -24.30 -27.15
N LEU A 208 2.72 -24.68 -26.03
CA LEU A 208 3.28 -24.44 -24.69
C LEU A 208 4.15 -25.63 -24.28
N ILE A 209 5.36 -25.38 -23.85
CA ILE A 209 6.33 -26.38 -23.44
C ILE A 209 6.84 -25.98 -22.04
N THR A 210 6.63 -26.84 -21.03
CA THR A 210 7.25 -26.62 -19.71
C THR A 210 8.64 -27.27 -19.70
N TYR A 211 9.57 -26.67 -18.97
CA TYR A 211 10.89 -27.23 -18.74
C TYR A 211 11.24 -27.19 -17.24
N SER A 212 11.92 -28.23 -16.76
CA SER A 212 12.24 -28.40 -15.35
C SER A 212 13.69 -27.98 -15.01
N SER A 213 14.54 -27.77 -16.00
CA SER A 213 15.92 -27.36 -15.78
C SER A 213 16.52 -26.62 -16.97
N LYS A 214 17.50 -25.74 -16.68
CA LYS A 214 18.29 -25.00 -17.68
C LYS A 214 19.77 -25.17 -17.39
N SER A 215 20.55 -25.46 -18.43
CA SER A 215 22.00 -25.48 -18.38
C SER A 215 22.58 -24.80 -19.63
N GLY A 216 23.26 -23.68 -19.41
CA GLY A 216 23.71 -22.83 -20.54
C GLY A 216 22.50 -22.38 -21.38
N ASN A 217 22.53 -22.71 -22.67
CA ASN A 217 21.47 -22.40 -23.62
C ASN A 217 20.48 -23.57 -23.82
N THR A 218 20.58 -24.64 -23.04
CA THR A 218 19.73 -25.83 -23.16
C THR A 218 18.66 -25.84 -22.08
N LEU A 219 17.38 -25.95 -22.49
CA LEU A 219 16.25 -26.23 -21.61
C LEU A 219 15.98 -27.74 -21.66
N SER A 220 15.82 -28.38 -20.50
CA SER A 220 15.68 -29.82 -20.36
C SER A 220 14.53 -30.21 -19.44
N GLY A 221 14.15 -31.51 -19.50
CA GLY A 221 12.99 -32.03 -18.79
C GLY A 221 11.70 -31.42 -19.31
N LEU A 222 11.55 -31.49 -20.65
CA LEU A 222 10.40 -30.88 -21.33
C LEU A 222 9.14 -31.69 -21.16
N THR A 223 8.03 -31.00 -20.87
CA THR A 223 6.67 -31.48 -21.10
C THR A 223 6.11 -30.78 -22.32
N ARG A 224 5.97 -31.52 -23.40
CA ARG A 224 5.46 -31.02 -24.70
C ARG A 224 3.95 -30.95 -24.68
N GLY A 225 3.37 -30.00 -25.43
CA GLY A 225 1.91 -29.83 -25.52
C GLY A 225 1.27 -29.47 -24.18
N ALA A 226 1.96 -28.71 -23.33
CA ALA A 226 1.46 -28.35 -22.01
C ALA A 226 0.17 -27.52 -22.09
N SER A 227 -0.63 -27.56 -21.02
CA SER A 227 -1.87 -26.77 -20.86
C SER A 227 -2.90 -27.00 -22.00
N GLY A 228 -2.92 -28.22 -22.57
CA GLY A 228 -3.88 -28.60 -23.62
C GLY A 228 -3.49 -28.13 -25.02
N THR A 229 -2.28 -27.63 -25.23
CA THR A 229 -1.73 -27.42 -26.58
C THR A 229 -1.26 -28.75 -27.20
N THR A 230 -0.99 -28.76 -28.50
CA THR A 230 -0.52 -29.96 -29.20
C THR A 230 0.97 -29.88 -29.45
N ALA A 231 1.71 -30.94 -29.11
CA ALA A 231 3.12 -31.04 -29.42
C ALA A 231 3.36 -31.06 -30.92
N ALA A 232 4.21 -30.21 -31.44
CA ALA A 232 4.46 -29.99 -32.87
C ALA A 232 5.96 -30.01 -33.21
N ILE A 233 6.27 -30.05 -34.50
CA ILE A 233 7.63 -29.87 -35.03
C ILE A 233 7.87 -28.35 -35.12
N HIS A 234 9.03 -27.90 -34.67
CA HIS A 234 9.44 -26.49 -34.81
C HIS A 234 10.82 -26.40 -35.47
N SER A 235 10.92 -25.49 -36.42
CA SER A 235 12.16 -25.27 -37.18
C SER A 235 13.17 -24.40 -36.44
N SER A 236 14.42 -24.58 -36.76
CA SER A 236 15.50 -23.68 -36.35
C SER A 236 15.16 -22.21 -36.67
N GLY A 237 15.41 -21.30 -35.73
CA GLY A 237 15.05 -19.89 -35.86
C GLY A 237 13.61 -19.56 -35.42
N ALA A 238 12.76 -20.57 -35.12
CA ALA A 238 11.45 -20.29 -34.54
C ALA A 238 11.57 -19.49 -33.25
N GLN A 239 10.69 -18.49 -33.07
CA GLN A 239 10.70 -17.64 -31.90
C GLN A 239 10.28 -18.43 -30.65
N VAL A 240 11.05 -18.27 -29.58
CA VAL A 240 10.78 -18.86 -28.27
C VAL A 240 10.56 -17.73 -27.27
N ILE A 241 9.38 -17.68 -26.70
CA ILE A 241 8.97 -16.63 -25.77
C ILE A 241 8.81 -17.24 -24.38
N ASP A 242 9.33 -16.57 -23.35
CA ASP A 242 9.07 -16.96 -21.97
C ASP A 242 7.59 -16.75 -21.65
N ALA A 243 6.91 -17.85 -21.35
CA ALA A 243 5.51 -17.89 -20.99
C ALA A 243 5.29 -18.27 -19.53
N SER A 244 6.33 -18.24 -18.71
CA SER A 244 6.25 -18.62 -17.28
C SER A 244 5.26 -17.77 -16.49
N THR A 245 5.02 -16.54 -16.94
CA THR A 245 4.03 -15.61 -16.37
C THR A 245 2.78 -15.45 -17.25
N TYR A 246 2.62 -16.30 -18.27
CA TYR A 246 1.50 -16.21 -19.20
C TYR A 246 0.24 -16.79 -18.57
N ALA A 247 -0.78 -15.95 -18.39
CA ALA A 247 -2.12 -16.37 -17.98
C ALA A 247 -2.98 -16.55 -19.21
N GLY A 248 -3.31 -17.80 -19.56
CA GLY A 248 -4.21 -18.11 -20.66
C GLY A 248 -5.68 -17.82 -20.33
N PHE A 249 -6.54 -17.96 -21.35
CA PHE A 249 -7.99 -17.84 -21.18
C PHE A 249 -8.49 -18.88 -20.17
N GLY A 250 -9.12 -18.43 -19.08
CA GLY A 250 -9.63 -19.30 -18.02
C GLY A 250 -8.59 -19.74 -16.97
N ALA A 251 -7.32 -19.34 -17.10
CA ALA A 251 -6.37 -19.50 -16.02
C ALA A 251 -6.70 -18.52 -14.89
N ALA A 252 -6.68 -19.01 -13.66
CA ALA A 252 -6.75 -18.12 -12.49
C ALA A 252 -5.56 -17.14 -12.55
N SER A 253 -5.77 -15.87 -12.21
CA SER A 253 -4.67 -14.92 -12.11
C SER A 253 -3.67 -15.46 -11.11
N SER A 254 -2.41 -15.59 -11.50
CA SER A 254 -1.33 -16.13 -10.66
C SER A 254 -0.67 -15.06 -9.78
N GLY A 255 -1.34 -13.98 -9.49
CA GLY A 255 -0.82 -12.92 -8.66
C GLY A 255 -1.90 -12.20 -7.89
N ASP A 256 -1.52 -11.53 -6.81
CA ASP A 256 -2.38 -10.60 -6.11
C ASP A 256 -2.83 -9.50 -7.09
N ILE A 257 -4.12 -9.46 -7.33
CA ILE A 257 -4.75 -8.50 -8.24
C ILE A 257 -4.57 -7.11 -7.65
N VAL A 258 -3.72 -6.32 -8.25
CA VAL A 258 -3.41 -4.94 -7.86
C VAL A 258 -3.05 -4.83 -6.38
N THR A 259 -1.79 -4.81 -6.08
CA THR A 259 -1.34 -4.47 -4.73
C THR A 259 -1.62 -3.01 -4.49
N ALA A 260 -2.55 -2.73 -3.60
CA ALA A 260 -2.91 -1.38 -3.21
C ALA A 260 -1.69 -0.63 -2.67
N PRO A 261 -1.61 0.68 -2.87
CA PRO A 261 -0.50 1.48 -2.34
C PRO A 261 -0.47 1.39 -0.81
N GLY A 262 0.74 1.45 -0.25
CA GLY A 262 0.96 1.44 1.19
C GLY A 262 0.46 2.72 1.82
N MET A 263 -0.76 2.68 2.36
CA MET A 263 -1.41 3.82 2.99
C MET A 263 -1.97 3.44 4.36
N TRP A 264 -2.16 4.44 5.20
CA TRP A 264 -2.75 4.30 6.52
C TRP A 264 -4.09 5.03 6.63
N SER A 265 -4.96 4.50 7.49
CA SER A 265 -6.03 5.24 8.15
C SER A 265 -5.60 5.43 9.59
N LEU A 266 -5.57 6.67 10.05
CA LEU A 266 -5.14 7.04 11.40
C LEU A 266 -6.25 7.80 12.11
N ASP A 267 -6.60 7.38 13.31
CA ASP A 267 -7.51 8.12 14.20
C ASP A 267 -7.19 7.79 15.66
N ASN A 268 -7.80 8.46 16.62
CA ASN A 268 -7.59 8.13 18.02
C ASN A 268 -8.89 7.77 18.75
N PHE A 269 -8.82 6.75 19.57
CA PHE A 269 -9.88 6.34 20.49
C PHE A 269 -9.45 6.69 21.93
N GLY A 270 -9.77 7.91 22.36
CA GLY A 270 -9.21 8.46 23.59
C GLY A 270 -7.69 8.55 23.50
N ASN A 271 -7.00 7.92 24.45
CA ASN A 271 -5.53 7.92 24.53
C ASN A 271 -4.85 6.89 23.61
N LYS A 272 -5.62 6.08 22.88
CA LYS A 272 -5.10 5.08 21.96
C LYS A 272 -5.14 5.60 20.53
N LEU A 273 -4.00 5.60 19.86
CA LEU A 273 -3.92 5.73 18.41
C LEU A 273 -4.40 4.42 17.79
N ILE A 274 -5.30 4.51 16.83
CA ILE A 274 -5.73 3.40 15.98
C ILE A 274 -5.10 3.62 14.60
N ALA A 275 -4.41 2.62 14.10
CA ALA A 275 -3.72 2.69 12.82
C ALA A 275 -4.06 1.46 11.98
N THR A 276 -4.76 1.66 10.87
CA THR A 276 -5.17 0.59 9.96
C THR A 276 -4.40 0.71 8.65
N ILE A 277 -3.78 -0.38 8.22
CA ILE A 277 -3.15 -0.47 6.89
C ILE A 277 -4.26 -0.63 5.85
N PHE A 278 -4.17 0.09 4.74
CA PHE A 278 -5.12 -0.03 3.64
C PHE A 278 -5.16 -1.48 3.10
N SER A 279 -6.33 -2.10 3.14
CA SER A 279 -6.55 -3.52 2.85
C SER A 279 -5.70 -4.49 3.70
N GLY A 280 -5.36 -4.08 4.91
CA GLY A 280 -4.53 -4.82 5.87
C GLY A 280 -5.03 -4.72 7.30
N GLU A 281 -4.17 -5.10 8.22
CA GLU A 281 -4.43 -5.22 9.65
C GLU A 281 -4.55 -3.85 10.33
N THR A 282 -5.16 -3.88 11.52
CA THR A 282 -5.32 -2.74 12.42
C THR A 282 -4.45 -2.89 13.64
N PHE A 283 -3.83 -1.79 14.07
CA PHE A 283 -2.92 -1.73 15.20
C PHE A 283 -3.36 -0.65 16.19
N THR A 284 -3.01 -0.85 17.44
CA THR A 284 -3.21 0.15 18.50
C THR A 284 -1.87 0.53 19.13
N TRP A 285 -1.71 1.81 19.40
CA TRP A 285 -0.60 2.34 20.20
C TRP A 285 -1.18 3.19 21.35
N SER A 286 -0.70 2.96 22.58
CA SER A 286 -1.21 3.67 23.76
C SER A 286 -0.27 4.78 24.19
N SER A 287 -0.79 6.00 24.28
CA SER A 287 -0.07 7.14 24.83
C SER A 287 0.03 7.15 26.37
N ASP A 288 -0.67 6.21 27.03
CA ASP A 288 -0.66 6.05 28.50
C ASP A 288 0.40 5.04 28.99
N ALA A 289 1.09 4.35 28.07
CA ALA A 289 2.16 3.43 28.46
C ALA A 289 3.24 4.19 29.24
N THR A 290 3.83 3.58 30.25
CA THR A 290 4.87 4.16 31.12
C THR A 290 6.04 4.73 30.30
N ASP A 291 6.32 4.12 29.16
CA ASP A 291 7.31 4.60 28.20
C ASP A 291 6.68 4.53 26.79
N ALA A 292 5.69 5.39 26.57
CA ALA A 292 4.90 5.38 25.34
C ALA A 292 5.77 5.51 24.08
N THR A 293 6.80 6.34 24.14
CA THR A 293 7.68 6.60 22.98
C THR A 293 8.65 5.47 22.67
N ALA A 294 8.94 4.59 23.63
CA ALA A 294 9.70 3.36 23.42
C ALA A 294 8.83 2.14 23.09
N THR A 295 7.49 2.26 23.22
CA THR A 295 6.55 1.16 22.96
C THR A 295 6.13 1.15 21.49
N ARG A 296 6.09 -0.02 20.88
CA ARG A 296 5.59 -0.20 19.52
C ARG A 296 4.08 -0.43 19.49
N ALA A 297 3.44 -0.11 18.39
CA ALA A 297 2.06 -0.46 18.15
C ALA A 297 1.90 -1.99 18.09
N VAL A 298 0.77 -2.47 18.58
CA VAL A 298 0.44 -3.89 18.64
C VAL A 298 -0.81 -4.18 17.81
N LEU A 299 -0.92 -5.41 17.30
CA LEU A 299 -2.10 -5.84 16.55
C LEU A 299 -3.35 -5.69 17.42
N ALA A 300 -4.38 -5.05 16.88
CA ALA A 300 -5.64 -4.85 17.56
C ALA A 300 -6.45 -6.16 17.56
N SER A 301 -6.87 -6.61 18.75
CA SER A 301 -7.66 -7.82 18.88
C SER A 301 -9.11 -7.60 18.43
N GLY A 302 -9.68 -8.60 17.76
CA GLY A 302 -11.10 -8.61 17.36
C GLY A 302 -11.44 -7.71 16.17
N THR A 303 -10.49 -6.93 15.64
CA THR A 303 -10.71 -6.07 14.47
C THR A 303 -10.68 -6.87 13.16
N PRO A 304 -11.33 -6.36 12.10
CA PRO A 304 -11.13 -6.89 10.75
C PRO A 304 -9.64 -6.88 10.34
N THR A 305 -9.24 -7.85 9.53
CA THR A 305 -7.86 -7.98 9.00
C THR A 305 -7.70 -7.34 7.63
N ALA A 306 -8.79 -6.86 7.04
CA ALA A 306 -8.79 -6.09 5.80
C ALA A 306 -9.91 -5.05 5.77
N SER A 307 -9.54 -3.80 5.51
CA SER A 307 -10.48 -2.69 5.32
C SER A 307 -9.86 -1.58 4.50
N ARG A 308 -10.68 -0.87 3.73
CA ARG A 308 -10.20 0.24 2.88
C ARG A 308 -9.98 1.51 3.67
N ASP A 309 -10.82 1.76 4.66
CA ASP A 309 -10.72 2.93 5.51
C ASP A 309 -11.23 2.62 6.92
N MET A 310 -10.84 3.49 7.87
CA MET A 310 -11.24 3.40 9.26
C MET A 310 -11.31 4.81 9.85
N LEU A 311 -12.31 5.04 10.68
CA LEU A 311 -12.38 6.23 11.53
C LEU A 311 -13.12 5.94 12.84
N VAL A 312 -12.95 6.82 13.81
CA VAL A 312 -13.69 6.83 15.07
C VAL A 312 -14.88 7.77 14.93
N SER A 313 -16.08 7.25 15.14
CA SER A 313 -17.29 8.08 15.23
C SER A 313 -17.34 8.80 16.57
N THR A 314 -17.44 10.13 16.55
CA THR A 314 -17.61 10.97 17.73
C THR A 314 -18.88 11.77 17.60
N PRO A 315 -19.66 12.00 18.67
CA PRO A 315 -19.40 11.75 20.09
C PRO A 315 -19.80 10.35 20.60
N ASP A 316 -20.35 9.50 19.76
CA ASP A 316 -20.92 8.19 20.11
C ASP A 316 -19.87 7.09 20.32
N ARG A 317 -18.62 7.34 19.97
CA ARG A 317 -17.42 6.50 20.24
C ARG A 317 -17.57 5.05 19.78
N HIS A 318 -17.78 4.91 18.48
CA HIS A 318 -17.66 3.65 17.76
C HIS A 318 -16.44 3.69 16.84
N LEU A 319 -15.75 2.58 16.71
CA LEU A 319 -14.74 2.41 15.69
C LEU A 319 -15.38 1.81 14.45
N VAL A 320 -15.25 2.48 13.30
CA VAL A 320 -15.94 2.13 12.06
C VAL A 320 -14.95 1.75 11.00
N PHE A 321 -15.18 0.62 10.32
CA PHE A 321 -14.40 0.11 9.20
C PHE A 321 -15.22 0.13 7.92
N PHE A 322 -14.62 0.60 6.83
CA PHE A 322 -15.26 0.76 5.53
C PHE A 322 -14.60 -0.14 4.49
N GLY A 323 -15.41 -0.77 3.62
CA GLY A 323 -14.93 -1.73 2.62
C GLY A 323 -14.22 -2.91 3.29
N THR A 324 -14.86 -3.53 4.26
CA THR A 324 -14.25 -4.49 5.18
C THR A 324 -14.81 -5.91 5.02
N GLU A 325 -14.36 -6.82 5.87
CA GLU A 325 -14.73 -8.23 5.89
C GLU A 325 -16.19 -8.44 6.31
N THR A 326 -16.90 -9.31 5.62
CA THR A 326 -18.22 -9.79 6.04
C THR A 326 -18.10 -10.81 7.18
N THR A 327 -16.99 -11.55 7.24
CA THR A 327 -16.62 -12.45 8.34
C THR A 327 -15.28 -12.01 8.91
N ILE A 328 -15.28 -11.52 10.16
CA ILE A 328 -14.07 -11.00 10.83
C ILE A 328 -12.96 -12.05 10.85
N GLY A 329 -11.74 -11.62 10.57
CA GLY A 329 -10.55 -12.47 10.55
C GLY A 329 -10.44 -13.31 9.27
N THR A 330 -11.29 -13.10 8.29
CA THR A 330 -11.27 -13.82 7.01
C THR A 330 -11.08 -12.82 5.88
N LYS A 331 -9.83 -12.48 5.56
CA LYS A 331 -9.46 -11.49 4.55
C LYS A 331 -10.13 -11.73 3.19
N SER A 332 -10.32 -12.99 2.79
CA SER A 332 -11.00 -13.36 1.55
C SER A 332 -12.50 -13.05 1.53
N SER A 333 -13.10 -12.72 2.67
CA SER A 333 -14.50 -12.30 2.78
C SER A 333 -14.66 -10.77 2.68
N GLN A 334 -13.61 -10.02 2.31
CA GLN A 334 -13.69 -8.58 2.16
C GLN A 334 -14.68 -8.20 1.05
N ASP A 335 -15.71 -7.43 1.42
CA ASP A 335 -16.63 -6.78 0.48
C ASP A 335 -16.34 -5.29 0.46
N GLN A 336 -15.99 -4.78 -0.69
CA GLN A 336 -15.59 -3.39 -0.90
C GLN A 336 -16.68 -2.35 -0.55
N MET A 337 -17.94 -2.79 -0.40
CA MET A 337 -19.11 -1.97 -0.07
C MET A 337 -19.61 -2.16 1.37
N PHE A 338 -18.95 -3.04 2.14
CA PHE A 338 -19.40 -3.42 3.47
C PHE A 338 -18.81 -2.51 4.55
N ILE A 339 -19.67 -2.07 5.47
CA ILE A 339 -19.31 -1.26 6.63
C ILE A 339 -19.53 -2.10 7.87
N ARG A 340 -18.62 -2.00 8.83
CA ARG A 340 -18.74 -2.61 10.14
C ARG A 340 -18.33 -1.62 11.21
N PHE A 341 -19.11 -1.53 12.28
CA PHE A 341 -18.81 -0.66 13.42
C PHE A 341 -18.80 -1.46 14.72
N SER A 342 -17.93 -1.03 15.63
CA SER A 342 -17.78 -1.66 16.95
C SER A 342 -19.01 -1.42 17.84
N SER A 343 -19.08 -2.13 18.96
CA SER A 343 -19.90 -1.71 20.08
C SER A 343 -19.43 -0.36 20.63
N GLN A 344 -20.32 0.41 21.22
CA GLN A 344 -19.99 1.71 21.82
C GLN A 344 -18.95 1.53 22.94
N GLU A 345 -17.92 2.38 22.95
CA GLU A 345 -16.80 2.36 23.89
C GLU A 345 -15.95 1.08 23.88
N ASP A 346 -16.22 0.13 22.99
CA ASP A 346 -15.46 -1.12 22.88
C ASP A 346 -14.91 -1.32 21.46
N ILE A 347 -13.60 -1.20 21.32
CA ILE A 347 -12.88 -1.39 20.06
C ILE A 347 -12.55 -2.86 19.75
N THR A 348 -13.06 -3.81 20.52
CA THR A 348 -12.81 -5.25 20.36
C THR A 348 -14.04 -6.05 19.97
N ASP A 349 -15.25 -5.48 20.14
CA ASP A 349 -16.52 -6.13 19.85
C ASP A 349 -17.18 -5.58 18.58
N TYR A 350 -17.22 -6.38 17.53
CA TYR A 350 -17.82 -6.06 16.21
C TYR A 350 -18.91 -7.05 15.81
N THR A 351 -19.31 -7.94 16.70
CA THR A 351 -20.34 -8.93 16.40
C THR A 351 -21.70 -8.42 16.87
N PRO A 352 -22.64 -8.14 15.95
CA PRO A 352 -23.96 -7.64 16.34
C PRO A 352 -24.70 -8.64 17.21
N THR A 353 -25.21 -8.19 18.34
CA THR A 353 -26.07 -8.95 19.27
C THR A 353 -27.28 -8.11 19.69
N ALA A 354 -28.24 -8.73 20.38
CA ALA A 354 -29.41 -8.00 20.88
C ALA A 354 -29.08 -7.01 22.03
N THR A 355 -27.88 -7.09 22.61
CA THR A 355 -27.47 -6.34 23.81
C THR A 355 -26.34 -5.35 23.61
N ASN A 356 -25.69 -5.35 22.43
CA ASN A 356 -24.64 -4.41 22.09
C ASN A 356 -25.07 -3.46 20.97
N SER A 357 -24.24 -2.47 20.68
CA SER A 357 -24.49 -1.50 19.59
C SER A 357 -23.62 -1.77 18.36
N ALA A 358 -22.88 -2.88 18.33
CA ALA A 358 -22.14 -3.29 17.15
C ALA A 358 -23.07 -3.57 15.97
N GLY A 359 -22.62 -3.29 14.76
CA GLY A 359 -23.47 -3.50 13.60
C GLY A 359 -22.74 -3.50 12.29
N THR A 360 -23.51 -3.74 11.24
CA THR A 360 -22.99 -3.83 9.86
C THR A 360 -23.99 -3.21 8.89
N GLN A 361 -23.48 -2.69 7.78
CA GLN A 361 -24.28 -2.18 6.66
C GLN A 361 -23.53 -2.42 5.36
N ARG A 362 -24.25 -2.81 4.33
CA ARG A 362 -23.73 -2.81 2.95
C ARG A 362 -24.35 -1.67 2.17
N LEU A 363 -23.55 -0.81 1.56
CA LEU A 363 -24.06 0.26 0.70
C LEU A 363 -24.57 -0.30 -0.63
N ALA A 364 -25.56 0.36 -1.22
CA ALA A 364 -26.28 -0.16 -2.37
C ALA A 364 -25.79 0.39 -3.73
N ASP A 365 -25.12 1.57 -3.75
CA ASP A 365 -24.70 2.24 -4.99
C ASP A 365 -23.18 2.40 -5.02
N GLY A 366 -22.57 1.90 -6.09
CA GLY A 366 -21.13 1.85 -6.31
C GLY A 366 -20.58 0.43 -6.35
N SER A 367 -19.29 0.32 -6.64
CA SER A 367 -18.55 -0.93 -6.63
C SER A 367 -17.62 -1.07 -5.43
N ARG A 368 -17.21 0.05 -4.84
CA ARG A 368 -16.31 0.12 -3.69
C ARG A 368 -16.44 1.43 -2.94
N ILE A 369 -16.24 1.39 -1.63
CA ILE A 369 -16.07 2.58 -0.82
C ILE A 369 -14.67 3.14 -1.07
N MET A 370 -14.60 4.42 -1.42
CA MET A 370 -13.35 5.11 -1.72
C MET A 370 -12.71 5.71 -0.48
N GLY A 371 -13.51 6.28 0.42
CA GLY A 371 -13.06 6.87 1.67
C GLY A 371 -14.21 7.39 2.51
N ALA A 372 -13.90 7.75 3.75
CA ALA A 372 -14.85 8.35 4.68
C ALA A 372 -14.22 9.56 5.37
N LEU A 373 -15.05 10.56 5.69
CA LEU A 373 -14.64 11.76 6.39
C LEU A 373 -15.62 12.06 7.53
N ARG A 374 -15.09 12.27 8.72
CA ARG A 374 -15.88 12.72 9.89
C ARG A 374 -16.17 14.20 9.73
N GLY A 375 -17.45 14.55 9.59
CA GLY A 375 -17.92 15.91 9.61
C GLY A 375 -18.63 16.27 10.90
N ARG A 376 -19.12 17.53 10.97
CA ARG A 376 -19.78 18.09 12.16
C ARG A 376 -21.05 17.33 12.54
N ASN A 377 -21.87 16.93 11.56
CA ASN A 377 -23.23 16.40 11.78
C ASN A 377 -23.42 14.96 11.27
N ALA A 378 -22.45 14.43 10.55
CA ALA A 378 -22.48 13.09 9.95
C ALA A 378 -21.08 12.64 9.59
N ILE A 379 -20.94 11.36 9.38
CA ILE A 379 -19.79 10.79 8.65
C ILE A 379 -20.20 10.75 7.18
N TYR A 380 -19.40 11.37 6.32
CA TYR A 380 -19.54 11.30 4.89
C TYR A 380 -18.82 10.06 4.38
N VAL A 381 -19.52 9.24 3.62
CA VAL A 381 -18.98 7.99 3.06
C VAL A 381 -19.15 8.03 1.55
N TRP A 382 -18.05 8.03 0.83
CA TRP A 382 -18.08 8.00 -0.63
C TRP A 382 -17.80 6.60 -1.17
N THR A 383 -18.59 6.26 -2.16
CA THR A 383 -18.24 5.19 -3.09
C THR A 383 -17.52 5.78 -4.33
N ASP A 384 -17.19 4.96 -5.28
CA ASP A 384 -16.70 5.39 -6.59
C ASP A 384 -17.77 6.13 -7.43
N THR A 385 -19.05 6.08 -7.05
CA THR A 385 -20.17 6.71 -7.77
C THR A 385 -21.01 7.67 -6.93
N ALA A 386 -21.12 7.46 -5.63
CA ALA A 386 -22.14 8.11 -4.79
C ALA A 386 -21.58 8.64 -3.47
N LEU A 387 -22.31 9.58 -2.87
CA LEU A 387 -22.12 10.05 -1.50
C LEU A 387 -23.24 9.53 -0.59
N PHE A 388 -22.86 8.98 0.54
CA PHE A 388 -23.76 8.58 1.63
C PHE A 388 -23.44 9.38 2.90
N LEU A 389 -24.48 9.63 3.69
CA LEU A 389 -24.35 10.14 5.05
C LEU A 389 -24.61 9.01 6.04
N MET A 390 -23.70 8.81 6.97
CA MET A 390 -23.83 7.92 8.10
C MET A 390 -24.05 8.76 9.35
N ARG A 391 -25.18 8.60 10.01
CA ARG A 391 -25.56 9.38 11.21
C ARG A 391 -25.87 8.46 12.37
N PHE A 392 -25.36 8.80 13.54
CA PHE A 392 -25.75 8.12 14.76
C PHE A 392 -27.21 8.45 15.12
N VAL A 393 -28.02 7.41 15.28
CA VAL A 393 -29.45 7.51 15.62
C VAL A 393 -29.81 6.79 16.93
N GLY A 394 -28.83 6.06 17.50
CA GLY A 394 -29.02 5.28 18.72
C GLY A 394 -29.81 3.99 18.50
N ALA A 395 -30.13 3.32 19.62
CA ALA A 395 -30.82 2.04 19.58
C ALA A 395 -32.21 2.17 18.93
N PRO A 396 -32.68 1.17 18.17
CA PRO A 396 -32.07 -0.14 17.97
C PRO A 396 -31.09 -0.21 16.76
N PHE A 397 -30.99 0.84 15.97
CA PHE A 397 -30.27 0.79 14.68
C PHE A 397 -28.81 1.27 14.74
N THR A 398 -28.41 1.95 15.81
CA THR A 398 -27.10 2.58 16.01
C THR A 398 -26.81 3.67 14.99
N PHE A 399 -26.71 3.33 13.70
CA PHE A 399 -26.50 4.27 12.62
C PHE A 399 -27.57 4.17 11.53
N ALA A 400 -27.94 5.33 10.97
CA ALA A 400 -28.72 5.46 9.76
C ALA A 400 -27.83 5.84 8.59
N PHE A 401 -28.15 5.31 7.41
CA PHE A 401 -27.46 5.57 6.16
C PHE A 401 -28.39 6.18 5.15
N GLU A 402 -28.01 7.32 4.59
CA GLU A 402 -28.79 8.08 3.61
C GLU A 402 -27.93 8.35 2.37
N GLN A 403 -28.41 7.95 1.21
CA GLN A 403 -27.76 8.31 -0.06
C GLN A 403 -28.15 9.75 -0.43
N VAL A 404 -27.15 10.60 -0.62
CA VAL A 404 -27.34 12.03 -0.94
C VAL A 404 -27.37 12.28 -2.44
N GLY A 405 -26.57 11.54 -3.18
CA GLY A 405 -26.50 11.71 -4.63
C GLY A 405 -25.65 10.66 -5.32
N THR A 406 -25.73 10.65 -6.63
CA THR A 406 -25.00 9.77 -7.55
C THR A 406 -24.14 10.59 -8.51
N ASN A 407 -23.23 9.94 -9.24
CA ASN A 407 -22.27 10.57 -10.15
C ASN A 407 -21.38 11.63 -9.48
N CYS A 408 -21.16 11.48 -8.19
CA CYS A 408 -20.38 12.39 -7.35
C CYS A 408 -19.40 11.63 -6.45
N GLY A 409 -18.92 10.46 -6.90
CA GLY A 409 -17.99 9.62 -6.16
C GLY A 409 -16.68 10.33 -5.85
N LEU A 410 -15.87 9.74 -4.98
CA LEU A 410 -14.56 10.28 -4.59
C LEU A 410 -13.45 9.69 -5.46
N ILE A 411 -12.54 10.51 -5.95
CA ILE A 411 -11.45 10.06 -6.82
C ILE A 411 -10.39 9.26 -6.08
N GLY A 412 -10.09 9.62 -4.84
CA GLY A 412 -9.08 8.97 -3.99
C GLY A 412 -9.44 9.11 -2.53
N LYS A 413 -8.93 8.22 -1.68
CA LYS A 413 -9.29 8.10 -0.27
C LYS A 413 -9.30 9.42 0.51
N ASN A 414 -8.31 10.26 0.30
CA ASN A 414 -8.10 11.50 1.06
C ASN A 414 -8.46 12.76 0.25
N ALA A 415 -9.24 12.64 -0.83
CA ALA A 415 -9.54 13.74 -1.75
C ALA A 415 -10.72 14.64 -1.30
N ALA A 416 -11.13 14.56 -0.03
CA ALA A 416 -12.21 15.34 0.54
C ALA A 416 -11.76 16.11 1.79
N VAL A 417 -12.36 17.28 2.02
CA VAL A 417 -12.14 18.13 3.19
C VAL A 417 -13.43 18.82 3.60
N GLU A 418 -13.63 19.02 4.90
CA GLU A 418 -14.78 19.76 5.45
C GLU A 418 -14.33 21.12 5.95
N VAL A 419 -15.13 22.14 5.62
CA VAL A 419 -14.97 23.52 6.06
C VAL A 419 -16.32 24.05 6.53
N ASP A 420 -16.41 24.42 7.80
CA ASP A 420 -17.61 25.06 8.39
C ASP A 420 -18.94 24.36 8.10
N GLY A 421 -18.93 23.03 8.11
CA GLY A 421 -20.12 22.20 7.87
C GLY A 421 -20.41 21.94 6.38
N THR A 422 -19.58 22.43 5.47
CA THR A 422 -19.62 22.11 4.05
C THR A 422 -18.46 21.21 3.69
N VAL A 423 -18.72 20.07 3.06
CA VAL A 423 -17.67 19.20 2.56
C VAL A 423 -17.42 19.47 1.07
N TYR A 424 -16.15 19.48 0.70
CA TYR A 424 -15.66 19.67 -0.66
C TYR A 424 -14.83 18.47 -1.07
N TRP A 425 -14.98 18.00 -2.30
CA TRP A 425 -14.18 16.86 -2.78
C TRP A 425 -13.94 16.90 -4.28
N MET A 426 -12.91 16.16 -4.68
CA MET A 426 -12.59 15.90 -6.08
C MET A 426 -13.14 14.51 -6.46
N SER A 427 -13.90 14.47 -7.53
CA SER A 427 -14.38 13.26 -8.20
C SER A 427 -13.58 13.01 -9.48
N GLU A 428 -13.79 11.89 -10.15
CA GLU A 428 -13.26 11.65 -11.50
C GLU A 428 -13.92 12.56 -12.55
N ASN A 429 -15.09 13.13 -12.24
CA ASN A 429 -15.92 13.91 -13.16
C ASN A 429 -16.07 15.37 -12.73
N GLY A 430 -15.16 15.92 -11.95
CA GLY A 430 -15.21 17.31 -11.51
C GLY A 430 -15.11 17.49 -10.00
N PHE A 431 -15.42 18.69 -9.55
CA PHE A 431 -15.40 19.06 -8.15
C PHE A 431 -16.82 19.23 -7.62
N PHE A 432 -17.05 18.83 -6.39
CA PHE A 432 -18.35 18.88 -5.74
C PHE A 432 -18.26 19.48 -4.34
N LYS A 433 -19.40 19.96 -3.85
CA LYS A 433 -19.59 20.34 -2.45
C LYS A 433 -20.95 19.87 -1.94
N TYR A 434 -21.02 19.68 -0.62
CA TYR A 434 -22.26 19.37 0.08
C TYR A 434 -22.32 20.14 1.40
N GLY A 435 -23.32 21.01 1.50
CA GLY A 435 -23.62 21.80 2.72
C GLY A 435 -25.12 21.70 3.08
N GLY A 436 -25.71 20.50 2.89
CA GLY A 436 -27.14 20.24 2.99
C GLY A 436 -27.81 19.95 1.64
N GLN A 437 -27.19 20.41 0.54
CA GLN A 437 -27.54 20.05 -0.82
C GLN A 437 -26.28 19.69 -1.58
N LEU A 438 -26.39 18.71 -2.48
CA LEU A 438 -25.30 18.34 -3.38
C LEU A 438 -25.23 19.34 -4.54
N GLU A 439 -24.08 19.94 -4.72
CA GLU A 439 -23.83 20.88 -5.80
C GLU A 439 -22.52 20.55 -6.49
N SER A 440 -22.50 20.67 -7.82
CA SER A 440 -21.24 20.75 -8.58
C SER A 440 -20.55 22.08 -8.28
N LEU A 441 -19.24 22.04 -8.06
CA LEU A 441 -18.42 23.22 -7.82
C LEU A 441 -17.80 23.67 -9.15
N PRO A 442 -18.25 24.78 -9.75
CA PRO A 442 -17.75 25.22 -11.04
C PRO A 442 -16.24 25.46 -11.01
N CYS A 443 -15.50 24.82 -11.90
CA CYS A 443 -14.06 24.92 -11.96
C CYS A 443 -13.63 25.51 -13.33
N LEU A 444 -12.95 26.65 -13.30
CA LEU A 444 -12.49 27.34 -14.52
C LEU A 444 -11.22 26.70 -15.13
N VAL A 445 -10.60 25.81 -14.40
CA VAL A 445 -9.38 25.08 -14.82
C VAL A 445 -9.63 23.57 -14.90
N GLU A 446 -10.89 23.17 -15.03
CA GLU A 446 -11.31 21.76 -15.01
C GLU A 446 -10.63 20.95 -16.09
N ASP A 447 -10.72 21.38 -17.35
CA ASP A 447 -10.08 20.71 -18.49
C ASP A 447 -8.56 20.59 -18.30
N PHE A 448 -7.91 21.65 -17.82
CA PHE A 448 -6.47 21.62 -17.55
C PHE A 448 -6.08 20.57 -16.50
N VAL A 449 -6.90 20.39 -15.46
CA VAL A 449 -6.61 19.43 -14.38
C VAL A 449 -6.89 18.02 -14.83
N PHE A 450 -8.06 17.75 -15.42
CA PHE A 450 -8.50 16.40 -15.76
C PHE A 450 -7.84 15.83 -17.03
N ASP A 451 -7.36 16.68 -17.95
CA ASP A 451 -6.53 16.27 -19.07
C ASP A 451 -5.09 15.90 -18.64
N ASP A 452 -4.59 16.52 -17.56
CA ASP A 452 -3.23 16.28 -17.03
C ASP A 452 -3.17 15.16 -15.96
N ILE A 453 -4.30 14.78 -15.38
CA ILE A 453 -4.30 13.84 -14.23
C ILE A 453 -3.94 12.41 -14.63
N ASN A 454 -3.07 11.77 -13.84
CA ASN A 454 -2.82 10.33 -13.94
C ASN A 454 -3.76 9.57 -12.99
N LEU A 455 -4.72 8.84 -13.55
CA LEU A 455 -5.70 8.07 -12.78
C LEU A 455 -5.17 6.74 -12.20
N THR A 456 -4.02 6.27 -12.65
CA THR A 456 -3.41 5.02 -12.10
C THR A 456 -3.10 5.19 -10.62
N PRO A 457 -2.33 6.21 -10.17
CA PRO A 457 -2.06 6.46 -8.75
C PRO A 457 -3.11 7.36 -8.09
N LYS A 458 -4.37 7.32 -8.47
CA LYS A 458 -5.43 8.22 -7.95
C LYS A 458 -5.63 8.13 -6.42
N GLN A 459 -5.24 7.02 -5.79
CA GLN A 459 -5.29 6.89 -4.33
C GLN A 459 -4.34 7.84 -3.60
N HIS A 460 -3.34 8.39 -4.26
CA HIS A 460 -2.43 9.38 -3.70
C HIS A 460 -2.97 10.82 -3.72
N ILE A 461 -4.10 11.04 -4.41
CA ILE A 461 -4.75 12.35 -4.42
C ILE A 461 -5.24 12.67 -3.03
N ASN A 462 -4.86 13.83 -2.52
CA ASN A 462 -5.27 14.25 -1.20
C ASN A 462 -5.69 15.72 -1.19
N ALA A 463 -6.62 16.06 -0.29
CA ALA A 463 -7.10 17.41 -0.09
C ALA A 463 -6.51 18.01 1.20
N GLY A 464 -6.19 19.29 1.15
CA GLY A 464 -5.68 20.03 2.29
C GLY A 464 -6.36 21.39 2.44
N LEU A 465 -6.65 21.76 3.67
CA LEU A 465 -7.28 23.03 4.02
C LEU A 465 -6.24 24.03 4.51
N ASN A 466 -6.21 25.21 3.91
CA ASN A 466 -5.44 26.35 4.37
C ASN A 466 -6.39 27.46 4.87
N ASN A 467 -6.81 27.34 6.12
CA ASN A 467 -7.77 28.27 6.72
C ASN A 467 -7.29 29.73 6.73
N LEU A 468 -5.96 29.96 6.81
CA LEU A 468 -5.43 31.31 6.86
C LEU A 468 -5.73 32.13 5.61
N PHE A 469 -5.78 31.45 4.45
CA PHE A 469 -6.01 32.08 3.16
C PHE A 469 -7.35 31.71 2.53
N GLY A 470 -8.17 30.92 3.23
CA GLY A 470 -9.46 30.46 2.70
C GLY A 470 -9.34 29.53 1.49
N GLU A 471 -8.34 28.66 1.51
CA GLU A 471 -7.99 27.84 0.36
C GLU A 471 -8.19 26.34 0.64
N ILE A 472 -8.75 25.64 -0.34
CA ILE A 472 -8.77 24.17 -0.40
C ILE A 472 -7.83 23.76 -1.52
N ASN A 473 -6.89 22.90 -1.20
CA ASN A 473 -5.86 22.40 -2.10
C ASN A 473 -6.09 20.94 -2.39
N TRP A 474 -6.17 20.54 -3.68
CA TRP A 474 -6.10 19.13 -4.07
C TRP A 474 -4.76 18.88 -4.73
N PHE A 475 -3.99 17.99 -4.12
CA PHE A 475 -2.69 17.57 -4.62
C PHE A 475 -2.88 16.30 -5.46
N TYR A 476 -2.41 16.33 -6.70
CA TYR A 476 -2.62 15.25 -7.65
C TYR A 476 -1.35 14.87 -8.42
N VAL A 477 -1.42 13.74 -9.12
CA VAL A 477 -0.33 13.21 -9.94
C VAL A 477 -0.61 13.56 -11.38
N SER A 478 0.33 14.27 -12.02
CA SER A 478 0.20 14.63 -13.44
C SER A 478 0.45 13.46 -14.37
N SER A 479 0.01 13.59 -15.61
CA SER A 479 0.29 12.65 -16.69
C SER A 479 1.80 12.37 -16.80
N GLY A 480 2.18 11.09 -16.87
CA GLY A 480 3.58 10.67 -16.92
C GLY A 480 4.34 10.69 -15.59
N ALA A 481 3.74 11.14 -14.49
CA ALA A 481 4.29 11.04 -13.14
C ALA A 481 3.67 9.87 -12.37
N ASN A 482 4.41 9.36 -11.37
CA ASN A 482 3.93 8.31 -10.45
C ASN A 482 3.79 8.84 -9.02
N THR A 483 4.11 10.11 -8.81
CA THR A 483 4.08 10.75 -7.49
C THR A 483 3.38 12.08 -7.59
N VAL A 484 2.73 12.50 -6.51
CA VAL A 484 2.09 13.81 -6.41
C VAL A 484 3.09 14.92 -6.74
N ASN A 485 2.74 15.78 -7.67
CA ASN A 485 3.60 16.86 -8.17
C ASN A 485 2.84 18.10 -8.62
N ARG A 486 1.53 18.07 -8.56
CA ARG A 486 0.63 19.16 -8.95
C ARG A 486 -0.32 19.50 -7.82
N VAL A 487 -0.80 20.74 -7.84
CA VAL A 487 -1.85 21.24 -6.96
C VAL A 487 -2.86 22.06 -7.75
N VAL A 488 -4.14 21.87 -7.44
CA VAL A 488 -5.21 22.78 -7.81
C VAL A 488 -5.84 23.32 -6.55
N THR A 489 -6.03 24.64 -6.50
CA THR A 489 -6.48 25.34 -5.30
C THR A 489 -7.79 26.09 -5.60
N TYR A 490 -8.77 25.91 -4.74
CA TYR A 490 -10.01 26.68 -4.72
C TYR A 490 -10.00 27.63 -3.53
N ASN A 491 -10.19 28.92 -3.79
CA ASN A 491 -10.36 29.92 -2.72
C ASN A 491 -11.84 30.03 -2.37
N TYR A 492 -12.23 29.47 -1.20
CA TYR A 492 -13.63 29.45 -0.78
C TYR A 492 -14.09 30.76 -0.09
N PHE A 493 -13.17 31.62 0.35
CA PHE A 493 -13.50 32.92 0.94
C PHE A 493 -13.91 33.95 -0.09
N ASP A 494 -13.13 34.05 -1.17
CA ASP A 494 -13.30 35.10 -2.16
C ASP A 494 -14.13 34.65 -3.36
N SER A 495 -14.45 33.34 -3.44
CA SER A 495 -15.28 32.79 -4.53
C SER A 495 -16.75 33.08 -4.37
N THR A 496 -17.41 33.39 -5.46
CA THR A 496 -18.87 33.43 -5.56
C THR A 496 -19.34 32.47 -6.65
N PRO A 497 -20.62 32.08 -6.70
CA PRO A 497 -21.12 31.19 -7.75
C PRO A 497 -20.89 31.73 -9.16
N GLN A 498 -20.86 33.06 -9.35
CA GLN A 498 -20.63 33.72 -10.62
C GLN A 498 -19.14 33.97 -10.92
N ARG A 499 -18.28 33.91 -9.90
CA ARG A 499 -16.86 34.14 -10.01
C ARG A 499 -16.08 33.19 -9.09
N PRO A 500 -15.98 31.92 -9.47
CA PRO A 500 -15.15 30.98 -8.71
C PRO A 500 -13.65 31.30 -8.93
N ILE A 501 -12.87 31.27 -7.87
CA ILE A 501 -11.43 31.59 -7.92
C ILE A 501 -10.64 30.29 -7.77
N TRP A 502 -9.93 29.95 -8.83
CA TRP A 502 -9.09 28.78 -8.92
C TRP A 502 -7.67 29.13 -9.33
N THR A 503 -6.71 28.40 -8.80
CA THR A 503 -5.31 28.47 -9.22
C THR A 503 -4.72 27.08 -9.35
N THR A 504 -3.69 26.94 -10.18
CA THR A 504 -2.94 25.70 -10.37
C THR A 504 -1.46 25.93 -10.11
N GLY A 505 -0.75 24.90 -9.70
CA GLY A 505 0.67 25.01 -9.42
C GLY A 505 1.39 23.66 -9.37
N THR A 506 2.69 23.73 -9.16
CA THR A 506 3.53 22.56 -8.90
C THR A 506 3.88 22.51 -7.43
N LEU A 507 3.38 21.49 -6.74
CA LEU A 507 3.68 21.26 -5.32
C LEU A 507 3.46 19.79 -5.01
N ASP A 508 4.42 19.18 -4.31
CA ASP A 508 4.36 17.79 -3.87
C ASP A 508 3.99 17.73 -2.37
N ARG A 509 2.77 17.35 -2.10
CA ARG A 509 2.31 17.02 -0.75
C ARG A 509 1.57 15.70 -0.81
N THR A 510 2.05 14.71 -0.07
CA THR A 510 1.53 13.34 -0.09
C THR A 510 0.58 13.07 1.08
N ALA A 511 0.51 13.97 2.03
CA ALA A 511 -0.45 14.02 3.13
C ALA A 511 -0.58 15.45 3.66
N TRP A 512 -1.73 15.76 4.27
CA TRP A 512 -2.03 17.08 4.81
C TRP A 512 -2.68 16.98 6.19
#